data_00d44b5517f6dd1356d7ba1362aca572
#
_entry.id   00d44b5517f6dd1356d7ba1362aca572
#
_cell.length_a   1.000
_cell.length_b   1.000
_cell.length_c   1.000
_cell.angle_alpha   90.00
_cell.angle_beta   90.00
_cell.angle_gamma   90.00
#
_symmetry.space_group_name_H-M   'P 1'
#
loop_
_entity.id
_entity.type
_entity.pdbx_description
1 polymer ?
#
loop_
_entity_poly.entity_id
_entity_poly.type
_entity_poly.pdbx_seq_one_letter_code
_entity_poly.pdbx_strand_id
1 'polypeptide(L)' 'ATLDFNKITCGTWLGYGPEDQDFVRYFMSGYYNAAASNSVLDYDRLQKNSKAVVAYCKKNKSRTLPTAIQNRAS' A
#
# COMPACT_ATOMS: atom_id res chain seq x y z
N ALA A 1 5.16 -13.66 15.27
CA ALA A 1 4.39 -13.79 14.02
C ALA A 1 5.08 -13.03 12.90
N THR A 2 5.09 -13.59 11.70
CA THR A 2 5.63 -12.94 10.52
C THR A 2 4.51 -12.58 9.56
N LEU A 3 4.65 -11.44 8.87
CA LEU A 3 3.73 -11.00 7.84
C LEU A 3 4.44 -11.04 6.50
N ASP A 4 3.82 -11.69 5.52
CA ASP A 4 4.29 -11.63 4.14
C ASP A 4 3.45 -10.59 3.39
N PHE A 5 4.04 -9.41 3.17
CA PHE A 5 3.34 -8.31 2.52
C PHE A 5 2.88 -8.65 1.10
N ASN A 6 3.54 -9.59 0.44
CA ASN A 6 3.13 -10.03 -0.90
C ASN A 6 1.84 -10.84 -0.89
N LYS A 7 1.43 -11.33 0.28
CA LYS A 7 0.21 -12.14 0.43
C LYS A 7 -0.95 -11.37 1.04
N ILE A 8 -0.74 -10.14 1.46
CA ILE A 8 -1.83 -9.33 2.02
C ILE A 8 -2.79 -8.94 0.91
N THR A 9 -4.08 -9.29 1.08
CA THR A 9 -5.11 -8.87 0.14
C THR A 9 -5.68 -7.52 0.52
N CYS A 10 -6.29 -6.85 -0.47
CA CYS A 10 -6.99 -5.58 -0.22
C CYS A 10 -8.05 -5.72 0.87
N GLY A 11 -8.84 -6.81 0.83
CA GLY A 11 -9.88 -7.03 1.82
C GLY A 11 -9.33 -7.18 3.23
N THR A 12 -8.24 -7.92 3.39
CA THR A 12 -7.59 -8.09 4.68
C THR A 12 -7.05 -6.76 5.20
N TRP A 13 -6.37 -6.00 4.34
CA TRP A 13 -5.82 -4.70 4.73
C TRP A 13 -6.91 -3.70 5.14
N LEU A 14 -8.01 -3.66 4.41
CA LEU A 14 -9.14 -2.77 4.75
C LEU A 14 -9.75 -3.12 6.11
N GLY A 15 -9.61 -4.37 6.56
CA GLY A 15 -10.08 -4.81 7.87
C GLY A 15 -9.15 -4.46 9.02
N TYR A 16 -7.94 -3.96 8.74
CA TYR A 16 -7.02 -3.54 9.79
C TYR A 16 -7.48 -2.24 10.44
N GLY A 17 -7.08 -2.03 11.69
CA GLY A 17 -7.25 -0.72 12.33
C GLY A 17 -6.43 0.35 11.62
N PRO A 18 -6.75 1.65 11.84
CA PRO A 18 -6.09 2.74 11.11
C PRO A 18 -4.56 2.76 11.26
N GLU A 19 -4.04 2.44 12.43
CA GLU A 19 -2.60 2.42 12.66
C GLU A 19 -1.92 1.34 11.85
N ASP A 20 -2.50 0.14 11.81
CA ASP A 20 -1.93 -0.98 11.07
C ASP A 20 -2.03 -0.75 9.57
N GLN A 21 -3.13 -0.15 9.10
CA GLN A 21 -3.25 0.24 7.70
C GLN A 21 -2.14 1.20 7.29
N ASP A 22 -1.89 2.22 8.11
CA ASP A 22 -0.85 3.20 7.84
C ASP A 22 0.54 2.58 7.85
N PHE A 23 0.80 1.71 8.83
CA PHE A 23 2.09 1.03 8.92
C PHE A 23 2.39 0.23 7.66
N VAL A 24 1.46 -0.61 7.23
CA VAL A 24 1.63 -1.44 6.04
C VAL A 24 1.79 -0.57 4.80
N ARG A 25 0.98 0.47 4.67
CA ARG A 25 1.03 1.38 3.53
C ARG A 25 2.40 2.07 3.41
N TYR A 26 2.90 2.61 4.52
CA TYR A 26 4.21 3.29 4.51
C TYR A 26 5.34 2.31 4.27
N PHE A 27 5.27 1.12 4.84
CA PHE A 27 6.27 0.08 4.59
C PHE A 27 6.33 -0.28 3.11
N MET A 28 5.19 -0.52 2.48
CA MET A 28 5.14 -0.92 1.08
C MET A 28 5.63 0.21 0.16
N SER A 29 5.27 1.45 0.47
CA SER A 29 5.75 2.61 -0.28
C SER A 29 7.26 2.73 -0.21
N GLY A 30 7.84 2.58 0.98
CA GLY A 30 9.30 2.61 1.15
C GLY A 30 9.99 1.49 0.40
N TYR A 31 9.42 0.28 0.47
CA TYR A 31 9.96 -0.88 -0.24
C TYR A 31 10.05 -0.63 -1.75
N TYR A 32 8.97 -0.16 -2.35
CA TYR A 32 8.94 0.08 -3.79
C TYR A 32 9.81 1.26 -4.20
N ASN A 33 9.86 2.31 -3.39
CA ASN A 33 10.74 3.45 -3.66
C ASN A 33 12.20 3.03 -3.60
N ALA A 34 12.58 2.21 -2.63
CA ALA A 34 13.94 1.69 -2.52
C ALA A 34 14.29 0.80 -3.71
N ALA A 35 13.37 -0.06 -4.12
CA ALA A 35 13.57 -0.93 -5.28
C ALA A 35 13.74 -0.13 -6.57
N ALA A 36 13.12 1.03 -6.67
CA ALA A 36 13.27 1.95 -7.80
C ALA A 36 14.45 2.92 -7.64
N SER A 37 15.26 2.76 -6.59
CA SER A 37 16.37 3.63 -6.27
C SER A 37 15.94 5.09 -6.05
N ASN A 38 14.72 5.28 -5.56
CA ASN A 38 14.16 6.60 -5.28
C ASN A 38 14.25 6.89 -3.79
N SER A 39 15.17 7.79 -3.41
CA SER A 39 15.38 8.20 -2.02
C SER A 39 14.58 9.44 -1.63
N VAL A 40 13.89 10.06 -2.57
CA VAL A 40 13.12 11.28 -2.32
C VAL A 40 11.67 10.91 -2.04
N LEU A 41 11.15 11.36 -0.91
CA LEU A 41 9.77 11.15 -0.52
C LEU A 41 8.95 12.41 -0.79
N ASP A 42 7.97 12.29 -1.68
CA ASP A 42 6.95 13.33 -1.89
C ASP A 42 5.75 12.99 -1.01
N TYR A 43 5.64 13.70 0.11
CA TYR A 43 4.60 13.42 1.10
C TYR A 43 3.19 13.64 0.54
N ASP A 44 3.00 14.72 -0.20
CA ASP A 44 1.68 15.03 -0.78
C ASP A 44 1.26 13.96 -1.80
N ARG A 45 2.21 13.53 -2.62
CA ARG A 45 1.96 12.44 -3.58
C ARG A 45 1.64 11.14 -2.88
N LEU A 46 2.34 10.82 -1.78
CA LEU A 46 2.08 9.63 -0.99
C LEU A 46 0.66 9.65 -0.43
N GLN A 47 0.21 10.78 0.10
CA GLN A 47 -1.15 10.94 0.62
C GLN A 47 -2.19 10.73 -0.47
N LYS A 48 -1.99 11.34 -1.63
CA LYS A 48 -2.89 11.21 -2.77
C LYS A 48 -2.96 9.77 -3.28
N ASN A 49 -1.80 9.13 -3.44
CA ASN A 49 -1.73 7.76 -3.90
C ASN A 49 -2.35 6.79 -2.89
N SER A 50 -2.24 7.08 -1.60
CA SER A 50 -2.84 6.26 -0.55
C SER A 50 -4.36 6.26 -0.64
N LYS A 51 -4.98 7.40 -0.92
CA LYS A 51 -6.42 7.49 -1.15
C LYS A 51 -6.85 6.68 -2.37
N ALA A 52 -6.05 6.71 -3.43
CA ALA A 52 -6.29 5.93 -4.63
C ALA A 52 -6.19 4.42 -4.36
N VAL A 53 -5.23 4.00 -3.54
CA VAL A 53 -5.09 2.60 -3.13
C VAL A 53 -6.31 2.13 -2.35
N VAL A 54 -6.79 2.94 -1.41
CA VAL A 54 -8.00 2.60 -0.64
C VAL A 54 -9.19 2.44 -1.58
N ALA A 55 -9.39 3.37 -2.50
CA ALA A 55 -10.51 3.31 -3.46
C ALA A 55 -10.41 2.07 -4.34
N TYR A 56 -9.22 1.75 -4.84
CA TYR A 56 -8.98 0.54 -5.62
C TYR A 56 -9.29 -0.72 -4.81
N CYS A 57 -8.82 -0.79 -3.57
CA CYS A 57 -9.01 -1.94 -2.71
C CYS A 57 -10.48 -2.19 -2.37
N LYS A 58 -11.27 -1.14 -2.21
CA LYS A 58 -12.71 -1.28 -1.95
C LYS A 58 -13.44 -1.97 -3.08
N LYS A 59 -12.98 -1.81 -4.31
CA LYS A 59 -13.57 -2.43 -5.50
C LYS A 59 -12.90 -3.74 -5.89
N ASN A 60 -11.75 -4.08 -5.31
CA ASN A 60 -10.92 -5.21 -5.71
C ASN A 60 -10.38 -5.94 -4.49
N LYS A 61 -11.27 -6.36 -3.59
CA LYS A 61 -10.88 -6.93 -2.30
C LYS A 61 -10.08 -8.23 -2.40
N SER A 62 -10.23 -8.97 -3.49
CA SER A 62 -9.49 -10.22 -3.71
C SER A 62 -8.09 -10.00 -4.27
N ARG A 63 -7.76 -8.80 -4.74
CA ARG A 63 -6.43 -8.49 -5.25
C ARG A 63 -5.46 -8.32 -4.10
N THR A 64 -4.18 -8.58 -4.35
CA THR A 64 -3.15 -8.36 -3.33
C THR A 64 -2.86 -6.88 -3.17
N LEU A 65 -2.46 -6.49 -1.97
CA LEU A 65 -2.10 -5.10 -1.69
C LEU A 65 -0.93 -4.61 -2.55
N PRO A 66 0.16 -5.39 -2.78
CA PRO A 66 1.20 -4.97 -3.70
C PRO A 66 0.68 -4.61 -5.09
N THR A 67 -0.26 -5.38 -5.63
CA THR A 67 -0.87 -5.08 -6.93
C THR A 67 -1.57 -3.72 -6.92
N ALA A 68 -2.32 -3.44 -5.85
CA ALA A 68 -3.01 -2.16 -5.70
C ALA A 68 -2.02 -1.00 -5.66
N ILE A 69 -0.94 -1.15 -4.91
CA ILE A 69 0.08 -0.11 -4.78
C ILE A 69 0.79 0.13 -6.11
N GLN A 70 1.17 -0.94 -6.81
CA GLN A 70 1.84 -0.81 -8.11
C GLN A 70 0.96 -0.11 -9.15
N ASN A 71 -0.34 -0.35 -9.10
CA ASN A 71 -1.27 0.25 -10.05
C ASN A 71 -1.57 1.72 -9.74
N ARG A 72 -1.41 2.16 -8.48
CA ARG A 72 -1.89 3.48 -8.05
C ARG A 72 -0.81 4.38 -7.48
N ALA A 73 0.33 3.83 -7.07
CA ALA A 73 1.35 4.59 -6.38
C ALA A 73 2.52 5.05 -7.27
N SER A 74 2.49 4.68 -8.53
CA SER A 74 3.54 5.06 -9.49
C SER A 74 3.32 6.46 -10.05
#